data_474499c897d29bb5152681c8277e8a86
#
_entry.id   474499c897d29bb5152681c8277e8a86
#
_cell.length_a   1.000
_cell.length_b   1.000
_cell.length_c   1.000
_cell.angle_alpha   90.00
_cell.angle_beta   90.00
_cell.angle_gamma   90.00
#
_symmetry.space_group_name_H-M   'P 1'
#
loop_
_entity.id
_entity.type
_entity.pdbx_description
1 polymer ?
#
loop_
_entity_poly.entity_id
_entity_poly.type
_entity_poly.pdbx_seq_one_letter_code
_entity_poly.pdbx_strand_id
1 'polypeptide(L)'
;MKRLLSSLIIAFIFLPNLKSSPSITTQEVDFDSPEGWGMAYMSAASLNLSDGFPEQINFGELIFSAEISTIPELNSKQQKIGFGGLKYEDLNKSPVFGKGKIKMGFYWDSILEFSLTPSVEINGAKPDNLYGIALSKQFLTNEKLNLGARIFSKSGNAVADVTCSKDVVAQPLYTPGNPSGCIETSNDRIDLGHHGLEIIIKPEYKNPKLKPWISLATTRIEPSVRIDAQLELTREIALVKANGKLDTFSIGMNYLLSDKWVVFLGTSYTPLDVNRSNPAGGEDNFWNFRIGVSLAGIN
;
A
#
# COMPACT_ATOMS: atom_id res chain seq x y z
N MET A 1 28.27 -82.40 -13.92
CA MET A 1 27.43 -81.73 -12.90
C MET A 1 27.88 -80.23 -12.80
N LYS A 2 27.18 -79.39 -13.52
CA LYS A 2 27.43 -77.93 -13.51
C LYS A 2 26.28 -77.25 -12.76
N ARG A 3 26.58 -76.62 -11.67
CA ARG A 3 25.64 -75.81 -10.88
C ARG A 3 25.49 -74.42 -11.56
N LEU A 4 24.34 -74.09 -12.02
CA LEU A 4 23.90 -72.76 -12.45
C LEU A 4 23.49 -71.97 -11.19
N LEU A 5 24.27 -70.96 -10.83
CA LEU A 5 23.86 -69.91 -9.88
C LEU A 5 23.03 -68.89 -10.65
N SER A 6 21.77 -68.81 -10.34
CA SER A 6 20.88 -67.73 -10.80
C SER A 6 21.08 -66.53 -9.90
N SER A 7 21.72 -65.51 -10.42
CA SER A 7 21.82 -64.20 -9.75
C SER A 7 20.51 -63.43 -9.96
N LEU A 8 19.73 -63.29 -8.90
CA LEU A 8 18.51 -62.44 -8.86
C LEU A 8 18.94 -60.97 -8.69
N ILE A 9 18.94 -60.22 -9.77
CA ILE A 9 19.15 -58.76 -9.72
C ILE A 9 17.84 -58.11 -9.31
N ILE A 10 17.75 -57.66 -8.06
CA ILE A 10 16.64 -56.80 -7.57
C ILE A 10 16.95 -55.37 -8.06
N ALA A 11 16.31 -54.98 -9.14
CA ALA A 11 16.30 -53.58 -9.58
C ALA A 11 15.41 -52.77 -8.65
N PHE A 12 16.01 -52.02 -7.72
CA PHE A 12 15.31 -50.98 -6.97
C PHE A 12 14.97 -49.83 -7.95
N ILE A 13 13.74 -49.81 -8.40
CA ILE A 13 13.20 -48.69 -9.14
C ILE A 13 13.05 -47.53 -8.15
N PHE A 14 14.03 -46.62 -8.13
CA PHE A 14 13.87 -45.31 -7.54
C PHE A 14 12.84 -44.55 -8.38
N LEU A 15 11.60 -44.56 -7.98
CA LEU A 15 10.59 -43.60 -8.45
C LEU A 15 10.99 -42.24 -7.89
N PRO A 16 11.42 -41.27 -8.71
CA PRO A 16 11.58 -39.92 -8.22
C PRO A 16 10.20 -39.46 -7.77
N ASN A 17 10.08 -39.08 -6.50
CA ASN A 17 8.94 -38.30 -6.03
C ASN A 17 8.89 -37.01 -6.86
N LEU A 18 8.15 -37.00 -7.93
CA LEU A 18 7.74 -35.81 -8.65
C LEU A 18 6.86 -34.98 -7.69
N LYS A 19 7.49 -34.18 -6.84
CA LYS A 19 6.81 -33.05 -6.22
C LYS A 19 6.44 -32.14 -7.37
N SER A 20 5.18 -32.23 -7.82
CA SER A 20 4.63 -31.22 -8.71
C SER A 20 4.77 -29.89 -8.01
N SER A 21 5.60 -28.99 -8.54
CA SER A 21 5.61 -27.61 -8.09
C SER A 21 4.19 -27.08 -8.30
N PRO A 22 3.57 -26.47 -7.27
CA PRO A 22 2.22 -25.94 -7.43
C PRO A 22 2.25 -24.92 -8.57
N SER A 23 1.39 -25.10 -9.56
CA SER A 23 1.24 -24.12 -10.65
C SER A 23 0.61 -22.87 -10.09
N ILE A 24 1.30 -21.73 -10.20
CA ILE A 24 0.75 -20.44 -9.81
C ILE A 24 -0.29 -20.05 -10.87
N THR A 25 -1.54 -19.95 -10.46
CA THR A 25 -2.60 -19.41 -11.32
C THR A 25 -2.48 -17.90 -11.32
N THR A 26 -2.28 -17.29 -12.50
CA THR A 26 -2.29 -15.83 -12.65
C THR A 26 -3.63 -15.39 -13.22
N GLN A 27 -4.26 -14.43 -12.54
CA GLN A 27 -5.53 -13.83 -12.95
C GLN A 27 -5.36 -12.32 -13.05
N GLU A 28 -5.78 -11.73 -14.16
CA GLU A 28 -5.96 -10.29 -14.31
C GLU A 28 -7.42 -9.97 -14.07
N VAL A 29 -7.67 -8.94 -13.27
CA VAL A 29 -9.02 -8.49 -12.92
C VAL A 29 -9.21 -7.03 -13.33
N ASP A 30 -10.44 -6.67 -13.64
CA ASP A 30 -10.78 -5.28 -13.92
C ASP A 30 -10.56 -4.41 -12.69
N PHE A 31 -10.11 -3.19 -12.90
CA PHE A 31 -9.76 -2.28 -11.81
C PHE A 31 -10.95 -1.87 -10.94
N ASP A 32 -12.15 -1.83 -11.52
CA ASP A 32 -13.42 -1.58 -10.85
C ASP A 32 -14.14 -2.86 -10.38
N SER A 33 -13.54 -4.05 -10.58
CA SER A 33 -14.04 -5.28 -9.95
C SER A 33 -13.87 -5.22 -8.43
N PRO A 34 -14.58 -6.02 -7.63
CA PRO A 34 -14.39 -6.08 -6.20
C PRO A 34 -12.95 -6.35 -5.77
N GLU A 35 -12.24 -7.26 -6.45
CA GLU A 35 -10.84 -7.57 -6.22
C GLU A 35 -9.94 -6.38 -6.58
N GLY A 36 -10.18 -5.76 -7.75
CA GLY A 36 -9.44 -4.59 -8.21
C GLY A 36 -9.62 -3.40 -7.27
N TRP A 37 -10.85 -3.15 -6.82
CA TRP A 37 -11.15 -2.15 -5.82
C TRP A 37 -10.42 -2.40 -4.49
N GLY A 38 -10.40 -3.65 -4.00
CA GLY A 38 -9.67 -3.99 -2.77
C GLY A 38 -8.17 -3.70 -2.89
N MET A 39 -7.57 -4.02 -4.03
CA MET A 39 -6.17 -3.70 -4.32
C MET A 39 -5.93 -2.18 -4.44
N ALA A 40 -6.86 -1.44 -5.06
CA ALA A 40 -6.81 0.01 -5.15
C ALA A 40 -6.93 0.68 -3.78
N TYR A 41 -7.82 0.16 -2.92
CA TYR A 41 -8.01 0.61 -1.54
C TYR A 41 -6.71 0.46 -0.71
N MET A 42 -6.07 -0.71 -0.77
CA MET A 42 -4.79 -0.94 -0.08
C MET A 42 -3.66 -0.06 -0.65
N SER A 43 -3.64 0.17 -1.96
CA SER A 43 -2.68 1.07 -2.60
C SER A 43 -2.90 2.52 -2.17
N ALA A 44 -4.16 2.98 -2.07
CA ALA A 44 -4.52 4.32 -1.62
C ALA A 44 -4.02 4.60 -0.19
N ALA A 45 -4.07 3.60 0.70
CA ALA A 45 -3.53 3.70 2.05
C ALA A 45 -2.01 3.99 2.08
N SER A 46 -1.28 3.55 1.07
CA SER A 46 0.18 3.63 1.00
C SER A 46 0.72 4.77 0.13
N LEU A 47 -0.12 5.60 -0.48
CA LEU A 47 0.29 6.63 -1.43
C LEU A 47 1.40 7.54 -0.87
N ASN A 48 2.38 7.82 -1.72
CA ASN A 48 3.49 8.71 -1.38
C ASN A 48 3.15 10.18 -1.67
N LEU A 49 2.11 10.71 -1.01
CA LEU A 49 1.68 12.10 -1.14
C LEU A 49 2.60 13.05 -0.40
N SER A 50 2.60 14.33 -0.80
CA SER A 50 3.34 15.38 -0.11
C SER A 50 2.76 15.68 1.27
N ASP A 51 3.57 16.20 2.16
CA ASP A 51 3.21 16.70 3.50
C ASP A 51 3.16 18.23 3.53
N GLY A 52 3.05 18.88 2.36
CA GLY A 52 2.96 20.32 2.22
C GLY A 52 3.54 20.83 0.92
N PHE A 53 3.57 22.16 0.83
CA PHE A 53 4.17 22.84 -0.31
C PHE A 53 5.70 22.67 -0.32
N PRO A 54 6.34 22.48 -1.49
CA PRO A 54 7.79 22.33 -1.59
C PRO A 54 8.50 23.70 -1.41
N GLU A 55 8.60 24.13 -0.16
CA GLU A 55 9.35 25.34 0.21
C GLU A 55 10.82 25.16 -0.16
N GLN A 56 11.46 26.23 -0.62
CA GLN A 56 12.87 26.18 -1.00
C GLN A 56 13.75 25.76 0.19
N ILE A 57 14.65 24.83 -0.04
CA ILE A 57 15.63 24.32 0.92
C ILE A 57 17.01 24.59 0.31
N ASN A 58 17.96 25.06 1.13
CA ASN A 58 19.33 25.30 0.66
C ASN A 58 19.97 23.98 0.20
N PHE A 59 20.85 24.07 -0.79
CA PHE A 59 21.55 22.90 -1.30
C PHE A 59 22.27 22.14 -0.18
N GLY A 60 21.98 20.82 -0.08
CA GLY A 60 22.55 19.93 0.94
C GLY A 60 21.92 20.03 2.33
N GLU A 61 21.07 20.99 2.60
CA GLU A 61 20.30 21.06 3.85
C GLU A 61 19.30 19.92 3.92
N LEU A 62 19.17 19.30 5.10
CA LEU A 62 18.31 18.16 5.35
C LEU A 62 17.11 18.53 6.22
N ILE A 63 15.95 17.95 5.89
CA ILE A 63 14.74 17.98 6.71
C ILE A 63 14.31 16.54 6.96
N PHE A 64 14.10 16.18 8.23
CA PHE A 64 13.57 14.90 8.64
C PHE A 64 12.09 15.04 8.99
N SER A 65 11.27 14.09 8.54
CA SER A 65 9.84 14.11 8.82
C SER A 65 9.36 12.73 9.24
N ALA A 66 8.34 12.70 10.11
CA ALA A 66 7.59 11.52 10.44
C ALA A 66 6.09 11.82 10.27
N GLU A 67 5.36 10.87 9.71
CA GLU A 67 3.94 11.00 9.38
C GLU A 67 3.19 9.74 9.80
N ILE A 68 1.98 9.92 10.30
CA ILE A 68 0.98 8.88 10.51
C ILE A 68 -0.29 9.31 9.77
N SER A 69 -0.91 8.36 9.09
CA SER A 69 -2.21 8.54 8.41
C SER A 69 -3.19 7.46 8.84
N THR A 70 -4.48 7.80 8.87
CA THR A 70 -5.54 6.81 9.19
C THR A 70 -5.84 5.96 7.97
N ILE A 71 -6.26 4.71 8.20
CA ILE A 71 -6.87 3.84 7.19
C ILE A 71 -8.32 3.65 7.64
N PRO A 72 -9.33 3.99 6.80
CA PRO A 72 -10.74 3.81 7.15
C PRO A 72 -11.06 2.34 7.39
N GLU A 73 -11.98 2.07 8.30
CA GLU A 73 -12.49 0.72 8.53
C GLU A 73 -13.57 0.38 7.51
N LEU A 74 -13.49 -0.81 6.94
CA LEU A 74 -14.46 -1.35 5.98
C LEU A 74 -15.50 -2.20 6.71
N ASN A 75 -16.75 -2.09 6.32
CA ASN A 75 -17.79 -2.99 6.82
C ASN A 75 -17.66 -4.39 6.18
N SER A 76 -18.37 -5.38 6.75
CA SER A 76 -18.27 -6.77 6.31
C SER A 76 -18.73 -7.01 4.85
N LYS A 77 -19.57 -6.13 4.29
CA LYS A 77 -19.98 -6.24 2.89
C LYS A 77 -18.90 -5.68 1.96
N GLN A 78 -18.24 -4.60 2.35
CA GLN A 78 -17.12 -4.02 1.60
C GLN A 78 -15.93 -4.99 1.53
N GLN A 79 -15.71 -5.77 2.58
CA GLN A 79 -14.66 -6.79 2.64
C GLN A 79 -14.97 -8.04 1.81
N LYS A 80 -16.18 -8.17 1.23
CA LYS A 80 -16.49 -9.20 0.25
C LYS A 80 -15.92 -8.80 -1.11
N ILE A 81 -14.68 -9.18 -1.36
CA ILE A 81 -13.96 -8.86 -2.59
C ILE A 81 -13.51 -10.10 -3.37
N GLY A 82 -13.21 -11.22 -2.71
CA GLY A 82 -12.77 -12.43 -3.40
C GLY A 82 -13.89 -13.09 -4.22
N PHE A 83 -13.52 -13.78 -5.30
CA PHE A 83 -14.42 -14.46 -6.23
C PHE A 83 -15.55 -13.57 -6.77
N GLY A 84 -15.19 -12.37 -7.26
CA GLY A 84 -16.18 -11.41 -7.80
C GLY A 84 -17.08 -10.80 -6.73
N GLY A 85 -16.61 -10.65 -5.50
CA GLY A 85 -17.36 -10.04 -4.39
C GLY A 85 -18.18 -11.04 -3.56
N LEU A 86 -17.93 -12.32 -3.67
CA LEU A 86 -18.64 -13.35 -2.90
C LEU A 86 -17.91 -13.77 -1.62
N LYS A 87 -16.58 -13.87 -1.67
CA LYS A 87 -15.74 -14.30 -0.56
C LYS A 87 -15.31 -13.10 0.28
N TYR A 88 -15.39 -13.25 1.59
CA TYR A 88 -14.85 -12.30 2.56
C TYR A 88 -13.32 -12.40 2.63
N GLU A 89 -12.66 -11.25 2.56
CA GLU A 89 -11.23 -11.10 2.74
C GLU A 89 -10.97 -10.03 3.82
N ASP A 90 -10.13 -10.34 4.79
CA ASP A 90 -9.89 -9.44 5.93
C ASP A 90 -8.96 -8.29 5.55
N LEU A 91 -9.53 -7.17 5.09
CA LEU A 91 -8.80 -5.96 4.72
C LEU A 91 -8.56 -5.00 5.90
N ASN A 92 -9.25 -5.17 7.03
CA ASN A 92 -9.14 -4.29 8.20
C ASN A 92 -7.92 -4.62 9.07
N LYS A 93 -6.73 -4.72 8.47
CA LYS A 93 -5.52 -5.13 9.17
C LYS A 93 -4.92 -4.02 10.03
N SER A 94 -4.65 -2.87 9.47
CA SER A 94 -4.04 -1.78 10.21
C SER A 94 -4.94 -0.55 10.17
N PRO A 95 -5.24 0.08 11.32
CA PRO A 95 -6.00 1.34 11.35
C PRO A 95 -5.15 2.55 10.94
N VAL A 96 -3.84 2.39 10.85
CA VAL A 96 -2.91 3.48 10.57
C VAL A 96 -1.79 3.05 9.64
N PHE A 97 -1.23 4.01 8.92
CA PHE A 97 -0.06 3.86 8.10
C PHE A 97 0.99 4.91 8.48
N GLY A 98 2.19 4.48 8.83
CA GLY A 98 3.29 5.35 9.25
C GLY A 98 4.41 5.41 8.22
N LYS A 99 5.04 6.56 8.04
CA LYS A 99 6.23 6.72 7.21
C LYS A 99 7.20 7.77 7.75
N GLY A 100 8.48 7.53 7.58
CA GLY A 100 9.54 8.51 7.74
C GLY A 100 9.98 9.07 6.40
N LYS A 101 10.41 10.32 6.36
CA LYS A 101 10.92 10.99 5.16
C LYS A 101 12.18 11.77 5.47
N ILE A 102 13.08 11.82 4.50
CA ILE A 102 14.25 12.72 4.48
C ILE A 102 14.14 13.54 3.21
N LYS A 103 14.12 14.86 3.34
CA LYS A 103 14.14 15.81 2.23
C LYS A 103 15.48 16.50 2.20
N MET A 104 16.01 16.73 1.03
CA MET A 104 17.29 17.40 0.81
C MET A 104 17.16 18.46 -0.28
N GLY A 105 17.66 19.65 0.00
CA GLY A 105 17.80 20.67 -1.04
C GLY A 105 18.76 20.19 -2.14
N PHE A 106 18.33 20.28 -3.39
CA PHE A 106 19.02 19.73 -4.54
C PHE A 106 19.24 20.80 -5.62
N TYR A 107 19.87 20.42 -6.75
CA TYR A 107 20.15 21.33 -7.85
C TYR A 107 18.88 22.00 -8.40
N TRP A 108 19.03 23.20 -8.95
CA TRP A 108 17.96 24.01 -9.56
C TRP A 108 16.79 24.31 -8.62
N ASP A 109 17.07 24.55 -7.33
CA ASP A 109 16.05 24.83 -6.31
C ASP A 109 14.99 23.72 -6.21
N SER A 110 15.38 22.51 -6.49
CA SER A 110 14.52 21.33 -6.31
C SER A 110 14.77 20.66 -4.95
N ILE A 111 13.85 19.79 -4.56
CA ILE A 111 13.92 19.02 -3.33
C ILE A 111 13.86 17.55 -3.69
N LEU A 112 14.89 16.81 -3.29
CA LEU A 112 14.90 15.36 -3.35
C LEU A 112 14.36 14.80 -2.04
N GLU A 113 13.41 13.86 -2.12
CA GLU A 113 12.79 13.21 -0.97
C GLU A 113 13.00 11.70 -1.03
N PHE A 114 13.36 11.11 0.10
CA PHE A 114 13.32 9.67 0.35
C PHE A 114 12.32 9.38 1.45
N SER A 115 11.52 8.34 1.26
CA SER A 115 10.55 7.89 2.27
C SER A 115 10.72 6.39 2.56
N LEU A 116 10.49 6.03 3.81
CA LEU A 116 10.54 4.65 4.29
C LEU A 116 9.33 4.38 5.19
N THR A 117 8.68 3.26 4.99
CA THR A 117 7.66 2.74 5.91
C THR A 117 8.31 1.71 6.82
N PRO A 118 8.28 1.91 8.16
CA PRO A 118 8.84 0.95 9.10
C PRO A 118 8.15 -0.42 8.98
N SER A 119 8.94 -1.49 9.09
CA SER A 119 8.46 -2.87 9.03
C SER A 119 7.86 -3.30 10.37
N VAL A 120 6.79 -2.61 10.81
CA VAL A 120 6.06 -2.90 12.05
C VAL A 120 4.82 -3.70 11.71
N GLU A 121 4.63 -4.83 12.39
CA GLU A 121 3.44 -5.66 12.23
C GLU A 121 2.27 -5.12 13.07
N ILE A 122 1.10 -4.98 12.45
CA ILE A 122 -0.16 -4.59 13.10
C ILE A 122 -1.25 -5.53 12.57
N ASN A 123 -1.91 -6.26 13.46
CA ASN A 123 -3.01 -7.19 13.15
C ASN A 123 -2.69 -8.15 11.98
N GLY A 124 -1.49 -8.74 11.97
CA GLY A 124 -1.09 -9.68 10.92
C GLY A 124 -0.65 -9.03 9.61
N ALA A 125 -0.64 -7.70 9.50
CA ALA A 125 -0.10 -6.99 8.35
C ALA A 125 1.23 -6.32 8.68
N LYS A 126 2.20 -6.46 7.77
CA LYS A 126 3.56 -5.95 7.93
C LYS A 126 4.07 -5.38 6.60
N PRO A 127 4.46 -4.09 6.56
CA PRO A 127 5.20 -3.54 5.42
C PRO A 127 6.54 -4.27 5.25
N ASP A 128 6.89 -4.61 4.01
CA ASP A 128 8.14 -5.27 3.64
C ASP A 128 8.84 -4.47 2.54
N ASN A 129 10.01 -3.90 2.88
CA ASN A 129 10.84 -3.11 1.97
C ASN A 129 10.09 -1.98 1.22
N LEU A 130 9.19 -1.27 1.92
CA LEU A 130 8.36 -0.24 1.34
C LEU A 130 9.06 1.13 1.43
N TYR A 131 9.63 1.58 0.32
CA TYR A 131 10.37 2.82 0.20
C TYR A 131 9.91 3.66 -0.99
N GLY A 132 10.10 4.97 -0.90
CA GLY A 132 9.74 5.90 -1.97
C GLY A 132 10.82 6.96 -2.22
N ILE A 133 10.76 7.52 -3.41
CA ILE A 133 11.55 8.66 -3.83
C ILE A 133 10.64 9.71 -4.46
N ALA A 134 10.95 10.98 -4.28
CA ALA A 134 10.28 12.05 -5.00
C ALA A 134 11.23 13.19 -5.31
N LEU A 135 10.91 13.93 -6.36
CA LEU A 135 11.55 15.18 -6.72
C LEU A 135 10.45 16.25 -6.84
N SER A 136 10.62 17.33 -6.10
CA SER A 136 9.68 18.44 -6.12
C SER A 136 10.37 19.78 -6.37
N LYS A 137 9.63 20.70 -6.95
CA LYS A 137 10.11 22.04 -7.25
C LYS A 137 8.96 23.04 -7.19
N GLN A 138 9.26 24.21 -6.66
CA GLN A 138 8.44 25.40 -6.79
C GLN A 138 8.74 26.06 -8.14
N PHE A 139 7.74 26.35 -8.95
CA PHE A 139 7.92 26.94 -10.28
C PHE A 139 7.21 28.26 -10.51
N LEU A 140 6.29 28.65 -9.62
CA LEU A 140 5.68 29.97 -9.61
C LEU A 140 5.59 30.49 -8.18
N THR A 141 6.03 31.73 -8.00
CA THR A 141 5.91 32.48 -6.74
C THR A 141 5.39 33.85 -7.02
N ASN A 142 4.29 34.21 -6.40
CA ASN A 142 3.79 35.56 -6.40
C ASN A 142 3.14 35.91 -5.04
N GLU A 143 2.78 37.18 -4.83
CA GLU A 143 2.21 37.69 -3.57
C GLU A 143 0.88 37.03 -3.15
N LYS A 144 0.21 36.29 -4.02
CA LYS A 144 -1.10 35.69 -3.74
C LYS A 144 -1.07 34.18 -3.71
N LEU A 145 -0.22 33.57 -4.53
CA LEU A 145 -0.27 32.15 -4.80
C LEU A 145 1.11 31.61 -5.19
N ASN A 146 1.47 30.48 -4.63
CA ASN A 146 2.64 29.71 -5.03
C ASN A 146 2.21 28.37 -5.63
N LEU A 147 2.89 27.95 -6.71
CA LEU A 147 2.67 26.66 -7.36
C LEU A 147 3.93 25.82 -7.29
N GLY A 148 3.77 24.56 -6.94
CA GLY A 148 4.81 23.55 -6.96
C GLY A 148 4.33 22.29 -7.69
N ALA A 149 5.29 21.55 -8.19
CA ALA A 149 5.06 20.22 -8.76
C ALA A 149 5.96 19.21 -8.09
N ARG A 150 5.50 17.96 -8.04
CA ARG A 150 6.22 16.85 -7.47
C ARG A 150 5.98 15.60 -8.30
N ILE A 151 7.05 14.92 -8.70
CA ILE A 151 7.00 13.58 -9.25
C ILE A 151 7.45 12.62 -8.17
N PHE A 152 6.82 11.46 -8.09
CA PHE A 152 7.13 10.49 -7.05
C PHE A 152 6.99 9.07 -7.54
N SER A 153 7.71 8.17 -6.86
CA SER A 153 7.58 6.73 -7.03
C SER A 153 7.71 6.06 -5.67
N LYS A 154 7.06 4.92 -5.51
CA LYS A 154 7.18 4.04 -4.35
C LYS A 154 7.28 2.62 -4.82
N SER A 155 8.05 1.81 -4.11
CA SER A 155 8.23 0.38 -4.37
C SER A 155 8.21 -0.39 -3.07
N GLY A 156 7.82 -1.65 -3.14
CA GLY A 156 7.80 -2.57 -2.02
C GLY A 156 6.44 -3.22 -1.82
N ASN A 157 6.36 -4.03 -0.79
CA ASN A 157 5.23 -4.90 -0.53
C ASN A 157 4.73 -4.73 0.91
N ALA A 158 3.54 -5.28 1.17
CA ALA A 158 3.12 -5.67 2.50
C ALA A 158 2.82 -7.17 2.50
N VAL A 159 3.06 -7.81 3.64
CA VAL A 159 2.64 -9.20 3.91
C VAL A 159 1.49 -9.14 4.89
N ALA A 160 0.43 -9.92 4.65
CA ALA A 160 -0.72 -9.98 5.54
C ALA A 160 -1.45 -11.33 5.40
N ASP A 161 -2.22 -11.68 6.43
CA ASP A 161 -3.09 -12.84 6.45
C ASP A 161 -4.52 -12.47 6.00
N VAL A 162 -4.66 -11.94 4.77
CA VAL A 162 -5.93 -11.43 4.24
C VAL A 162 -6.89 -12.56 3.91
N THR A 163 -6.41 -13.60 3.21
CA THR A 163 -7.22 -14.70 2.68
C THR A 163 -7.67 -15.68 3.77
N CYS A 164 -6.78 -16.03 4.69
CA CYS A 164 -7.04 -16.86 5.86
C CYS A 164 -6.56 -16.13 7.10
N SER A 165 -7.39 -15.23 7.62
CA SER A 165 -7.04 -14.45 8.81
C SER A 165 -7.06 -15.32 10.08
N LYS A 166 -6.40 -14.85 11.13
CA LYS A 166 -6.38 -15.52 12.43
C LYS A 166 -7.79 -15.80 12.94
N ASP A 167 -8.72 -14.87 12.72
CA ASP A 167 -10.12 -15.01 13.19
C ASP A 167 -10.88 -16.05 12.38
N VAL A 168 -10.60 -16.18 11.08
CA VAL A 168 -11.17 -17.22 10.20
C VAL A 168 -10.66 -18.60 10.60
N VAL A 169 -9.35 -18.74 10.82
CA VAL A 169 -8.73 -20.03 11.21
C VAL A 169 -9.23 -20.52 12.58
N ALA A 170 -9.63 -19.62 13.48
CA ALA A 170 -10.20 -19.97 14.78
C ALA A 170 -11.64 -20.55 14.68
N GLN A 171 -12.29 -20.45 13.51
CA GLN A 171 -13.65 -20.97 13.30
C GLN A 171 -13.62 -22.44 12.80
N PRO A 172 -14.65 -23.24 13.09
CA PRO A 172 -14.75 -24.59 12.56
C PRO A 172 -14.76 -24.59 11.03
N LEU A 173 -14.12 -25.60 10.44
CA LEU A 173 -14.01 -25.75 8.99
C LEU A 173 -15.39 -25.83 8.32
N TYR A 174 -15.51 -25.22 7.14
CA TYR A 174 -16.71 -25.22 6.29
C TYR A 174 -17.96 -24.64 6.95
N THR A 175 -17.79 -23.82 7.98
CA THR A 175 -18.86 -23.00 8.57
C THR A 175 -18.91 -21.62 7.91
N PRO A 176 -19.97 -20.82 8.14
CA PRO A 176 -20.01 -19.43 7.64
C PRO A 176 -18.84 -18.56 8.06
N GLY A 177 -18.17 -18.91 9.18
CA GLY A 177 -16.97 -18.20 9.66
C GLY A 177 -15.66 -18.68 9.01
N ASN A 178 -15.65 -19.88 8.42
CA ASN A 178 -14.49 -20.45 7.71
C ASN A 178 -14.96 -21.26 6.49
N PRO A 179 -15.58 -20.61 5.50
CA PRO A 179 -16.20 -21.32 4.38
C PRO A 179 -15.19 -22.00 3.45
N SER A 180 -13.96 -21.48 3.41
CA SER A 180 -12.88 -22.01 2.57
C SER A 180 -12.11 -23.16 3.21
N GLY A 181 -12.31 -23.46 4.50
CA GLY A 181 -11.58 -24.50 5.21
C GLY A 181 -10.11 -24.12 5.49
N CYS A 182 -9.86 -22.87 5.88
CA CYS A 182 -8.53 -22.40 6.30
C CYS A 182 -8.07 -23.15 7.57
N ILE A 183 -6.87 -23.75 7.53
CA ILE A 183 -6.26 -24.46 8.67
C ILE A 183 -5.08 -23.71 9.29
N GLU A 184 -4.47 -22.79 8.53
CA GLU A 184 -3.39 -21.91 8.97
C GLU A 184 -3.63 -20.50 8.42
N THR A 185 -3.05 -19.48 9.09
CA THR A 185 -3.07 -18.10 8.59
C THR A 185 -2.34 -18.03 7.26
N SER A 186 -2.90 -17.29 6.31
CA SER A 186 -2.26 -17.09 5.00
C SER A 186 -1.05 -16.18 5.10
N ASN A 187 -0.18 -16.26 4.10
CA ASN A 187 0.98 -15.39 3.94
C ASN A 187 0.88 -14.67 2.60
N ASP A 188 -0.15 -13.82 2.50
CA ASP A 188 -0.43 -13.09 1.28
C ASP A 188 0.54 -11.92 1.15
N ARG A 189 1.08 -11.73 -0.08
CA ARG A 189 1.99 -10.63 -0.38
C ARG A 189 1.31 -9.67 -1.35
N ILE A 190 1.26 -8.41 -0.97
CA ILE A 190 0.60 -7.35 -1.71
C ILE A 190 1.68 -6.39 -2.21
N ASP A 191 1.81 -6.24 -3.54
CA ASP A 191 2.67 -5.23 -4.15
C ASP A 191 1.96 -3.87 -4.08
N LEU A 192 2.65 -2.87 -3.53
CA LEU A 192 2.15 -1.51 -3.34
C LEU A 192 2.95 -0.48 -4.18
N GLY A 193 3.65 -0.96 -5.20
CA GLY A 193 4.43 -0.12 -6.10
C GLY A 193 3.55 0.85 -6.88
N HIS A 194 3.99 2.10 -6.98
CA HIS A 194 3.28 3.14 -7.73
C HIS A 194 4.19 4.31 -8.12
N HIS A 195 3.75 5.10 -9.08
CA HIS A 195 4.39 6.35 -9.45
C HIS A 195 3.35 7.39 -9.86
N GLY A 196 3.68 8.66 -9.71
CA GLY A 196 2.71 9.72 -9.97
C GLY A 196 3.29 11.11 -10.08
N LEU A 197 2.39 12.02 -10.37
CA LEU A 197 2.61 13.46 -10.44
C LEU A 197 1.64 14.15 -9.47
N GLU A 198 2.12 15.14 -8.75
CA GLU A 198 1.33 15.95 -7.82
C GLU A 198 1.58 17.45 -8.10
N ILE A 199 0.52 18.22 -8.22
CA ILE A 199 0.54 19.68 -8.28
C ILE A 199 0.10 20.20 -6.90
N ILE A 200 0.86 21.13 -6.34
CA ILE A 200 0.64 21.64 -5.01
C ILE A 200 0.50 23.16 -5.08
N ILE A 201 -0.53 23.67 -4.48
CA ILE A 201 -0.89 25.08 -4.45
C ILE A 201 -0.81 25.55 -3.01
N LYS A 202 -0.07 26.62 -2.77
CA LYS A 202 -0.02 27.31 -1.49
C LYS A 202 -0.53 28.73 -1.68
N PRO A 203 -1.74 29.06 -1.20
CA PRO A 203 -2.16 30.45 -1.10
C PRO A 203 -1.33 31.19 -0.03
N GLU A 204 -1.03 32.45 -0.28
CA GLU A 204 -0.40 33.28 0.74
C GLU A 204 -1.41 33.59 1.86
N TYR A 205 -0.95 33.50 3.09
CA TYR A 205 -1.77 33.70 4.27
C TYR A 205 -1.17 34.75 5.21
N LYS A 206 -2.03 35.54 5.84
CA LYS A 206 -1.60 36.67 6.70
C LYS A 206 -0.70 36.24 7.86
N ASN A 207 -0.94 35.07 8.43
CA ASN A 207 -0.10 34.55 9.51
C ASN A 207 1.06 33.73 8.91
N PRO A 208 2.31 34.20 9.02
CA PRO A 208 3.47 33.52 8.42
C PRO A 208 3.76 32.12 9.03
N LYS A 209 3.23 31.85 10.23
CA LYS A 209 3.37 30.53 10.87
C LYS A 209 2.40 29.48 10.31
N LEU A 210 1.32 29.91 9.64
CA LEU A 210 0.32 29.04 9.05
C LEU A 210 0.53 29.01 7.54
N LYS A 211 0.77 27.83 6.99
CA LYS A 211 1.00 27.61 5.57
C LYS A 211 -0.04 26.60 5.04
N PRO A 212 -1.25 27.07 4.70
CA PRO A 212 -2.25 26.20 4.08
C PRO A 212 -1.81 25.77 2.68
N TRP A 213 -2.23 24.59 2.26
CA TRP A 213 -1.96 24.06 0.93
C TRP A 213 -3.09 23.15 0.47
N ILE A 214 -3.21 23.01 -0.84
CA ILE A 214 -4.05 22.02 -1.50
C ILE A 214 -3.20 21.32 -2.55
N SER A 215 -3.53 20.04 -2.85
CA SER A 215 -2.87 19.33 -3.94
C SER A 215 -3.80 18.43 -4.71
N LEU A 216 -3.40 18.17 -5.95
CA LEU A 216 -4.00 17.20 -6.85
C LEU A 216 -2.90 16.26 -7.31
N ALA A 217 -3.06 14.98 -7.04
CA ALA A 217 -2.14 13.94 -7.46
C ALA A 217 -2.81 12.96 -8.41
N THR A 218 -2.08 12.55 -9.43
CA THR A 218 -2.42 11.46 -10.32
C THR A 218 -1.38 10.38 -10.14
N THR A 219 -1.83 9.17 -9.81
CA THR A 219 -0.95 8.03 -9.49
C THR A 219 -1.33 6.83 -10.33
N ARG A 220 -0.38 6.28 -11.07
CA ARG A 220 -0.52 4.99 -11.73
C ARG A 220 -0.13 3.90 -10.76
N ILE A 221 -0.98 2.89 -10.66
CA ILE A 221 -0.77 1.71 -9.82
C ILE A 221 -0.91 0.45 -10.66
N GLU A 222 -0.10 -0.56 -10.35
CA GLU A 222 -0.14 -1.90 -10.94
C GLU A 222 -0.09 -2.92 -9.80
N PRO A 223 -1.08 -2.89 -8.88
CA PRO A 223 -1.04 -3.73 -7.70
C PRO A 223 -1.17 -5.20 -8.06
N SER A 224 -0.50 -6.04 -7.30
CA SER A 224 -0.68 -7.49 -7.38
C SER A 224 -0.76 -8.09 -5.99
N VAL A 225 -1.59 -9.11 -5.85
CA VAL A 225 -1.71 -9.90 -4.62
C VAL A 225 -1.31 -11.33 -4.95
N ARG A 226 -0.24 -11.80 -4.30
CA ARG A 226 0.10 -13.21 -4.28
C ARG A 226 -0.56 -13.83 -3.07
N ILE A 227 -1.56 -14.64 -3.32
CA ILE A 227 -2.24 -15.45 -2.31
C ILE A 227 -1.37 -16.67 -2.00
N ASP A 228 -1.20 -17.00 -0.72
CA ASP A 228 -0.56 -18.22 -0.24
C ASP A 228 -1.29 -18.72 1.00
N ALA A 229 -2.32 -19.54 0.79
CA ALA A 229 -3.23 -19.99 1.83
C ALA A 229 -3.23 -21.52 1.94
N GLN A 230 -3.12 -22.04 3.16
CA GLN A 230 -3.23 -23.46 3.45
C GLN A 230 -4.68 -23.81 3.84
N LEU A 231 -5.34 -24.54 2.97
CA LEU A 231 -6.67 -25.09 3.19
C LEU A 231 -6.56 -26.55 3.63
N GLU A 232 -7.63 -27.12 4.20
CA GLU A 232 -7.63 -28.50 4.68
C GLU A 232 -7.24 -29.51 3.59
N LEU A 233 -7.76 -29.36 2.38
CA LEU A 233 -7.57 -30.30 1.28
C LEU A 233 -6.48 -29.89 0.30
N THR A 234 -6.04 -28.64 0.30
CA THR A 234 -5.11 -28.11 -0.71
C THR A 234 -4.41 -26.84 -0.23
N ARG A 235 -3.32 -26.49 -0.90
CA ARG A 235 -2.70 -25.18 -0.77
C ARG A 235 -3.07 -24.33 -1.98
N GLU A 236 -3.68 -23.18 -1.73
CA GLU A 236 -4.02 -22.21 -2.77
C GLU A 236 -2.86 -21.26 -2.98
N ILE A 237 -2.31 -21.25 -4.20
CA ILE A 237 -1.30 -20.28 -4.62
C ILE A 237 -1.82 -19.61 -5.89
N ALA A 238 -2.12 -18.32 -5.79
CA ALA A 238 -2.62 -17.53 -6.90
C ALA A 238 -1.93 -16.16 -6.96
N LEU A 239 -1.89 -15.56 -8.14
CA LEU A 239 -1.42 -14.21 -8.36
C LEU A 239 -2.52 -13.40 -9.05
N VAL A 240 -3.13 -12.49 -8.32
CA VAL A 240 -4.16 -11.59 -8.84
C VAL A 240 -3.52 -10.25 -9.14
N LYS A 241 -3.81 -9.67 -10.31
CA LYS A 241 -3.25 -8.40 -10.77
C LYS A 241 -4.35 -7.48 -11.24
N ALA A 242 -4.15 -6.19 -11.03
CA ALA A 242 -4.98 -5.14 -11.61
C ALA A 242 -4.08 -3.99 -12.12
N ASN A 243 -4.64 -3.17 -12.97
CA ASN A 243 -3.99 -1.99 -13.53
C ASN A 243 -4.93 -0.82 -13.40
N GLY A 244 -4.45 0.32 -12.90
CA GLY A 244 -5.32 1.46 -12.77
C GLY A 244 -4.63 2.78 -12.45
N LYS A 245 -5.47 3.77 -12.26
CA LYS A 245 -5.08 5.14 -11.95
C LYS A 245 -5.89 5.63 -10.76
N LEU A 246 -5.21 6.27 -9.82
CA LEU A 246 -5.81 6.94 -8.67
C LEU A 246 -5.62 8.46 -8.84
N ASP A 247 -6.69 9.20 -8.78
CA ASP A 247 -6.68 10.66 -8.67
C ASP A 247 -6.98 11.02 -7.22
N THR A 248 -6.10 11.79 -6.58
CA THR A 248 -6.21 12.12 -5.16
C THR A 248 -6.23 13.63 -4.98
N PHE A 249 -7.23 14.11 -4.28
CA PHE A 249 -7.29 15.49 -3.80
C PHE A 249 -6.82 15.54 -2.34
N SER A 250 -5.98 16.51 -1.99
CA SER A 250 -5.54 16.72 -0.61
C SER A 250 -5.64 18.19 -0.22
N ILE A 251 -5.93 18.40 1.05
CA ILE A 251 -5.90 19.72 1.69
C ILE A 251 -5.20 19.59 3.02
N GLY A 252 -4.41 20.59 3.37
CA GLY A 252 -3.70 20.58 4.64
C GLY A 252 -3.14 21.92 5.02
N MET A 253 -2.44 21.89 6.15
CA MET A 253 -1.82 23.06 6.74
C MET A 253 -0.55 22.66 7.48
N ASN A 254 0.50 23.43 7.27
CA ASN A 254 1.74 23.35 8.03
C ASN A 254 1.77 24.49 9.05
N TYR A 255 2.10 24.18 10.29
CA TYR A 255 2.26 25.13 11.38
C TYR A 255 3.69 25.16 11.88
N LEU A 256 4.34 26.33 11.81
CA LEU A 256 5.69 26.55 12.32
C LEU A 256 5.64 26.69 13.84
N LEU A 257 6.00 25.62 14.57
CA LEU A 257 6.16 25.69 16.04
C LEU A 257 7.37 26.53 16.43
N SER A 258 8.46 26.41 15.67
CA SER A 258 9.71 27.17 15.81
C SER A 258 10.43 27.24 14.47
N ASP A 259 11.59 27.88 14.43
CA ASP A 259 12.43 27.95 13.20
C ASP A 259 12.85 26.56 12.68
N LYS A 260 12.81 25.53 13.52
CA LYS A 260 13.22 24.15 13.16
C LYS A 260 12.07 23.17 13.10
N TRP A 261 11.01 23.38 13.84
CA TRP A 261 9.92 22.41 13.99
C TRP A 261 8.66 22.85 13.26
N VAL A 262 8.17 21.98 12.40
CA VAL A 262 6.91 22.16 11.68
C VAL A 262 6.00 20.98 11.97
N VAL A 263 4.75 21.24 12.34
CA VAL A 263 3.68 20.24 12.39
C VAL A 263 2.83 20.40 11.16
N PHE A 264 2.47 19.31 10.51
CA PHE A 264 1.46 19.32 9.47
C PHE A 264 0.23 18.51 9.85
N LEU A 265 -0.92 18.98 9.36
CA LEU A 265 -2.21 18.30 9.39
C LEU A 265 -2.77 18.31 7.99
N GLY A 266 -3.39 17.23 7.57
CA GLY A 266 -4.00 17.15 6.26
C GLY A 266 -5.03 16.04 6.17
N THR A 267 -5.84 16.13 5.14
CA THR A 267 -6.73 15.05 4.72
C THR A 267 -6.58 14.84 3.23
N SER A 268 -6.79 13.62 2.78
CA SER A 268 -6.84 13.28 1.36
C SER A 268 -8.04 12.42 1.03
N TYR A 269 -8.56 12.65 -0.16
CA TYR A 269 -9.69 11.95 -0.75
C TYR A 269 -9.27 11.34 -2.07
N THR A 270 -9.47 10.03 -2.22
CA THR A 270 -9.21 9.29 -3.44
C THR A 270 -10.51 8.58 -3.83
N PRO A 271 -11.19 9.03 -4.90
CA PRO A 271 -12.34 8.31 -5.41
C PRO A 271 -11.92 6.94 -5.92
N LEU A 272 -12.71 5.93 -5.57
CA LEU A 272 -12.54 4.54 -6.00
C LEU A 272 -13.85 4.04 -6.54
N ASP A 273 -13.84 3.59 -7.79
CA ASP A 273 -15.00 2.98 -8.41
C ASP A 273 -15.01 1.47 -8.13
N VAL A 274 -16.20 0.92 -7.88
CA VAL A 274 -16.38 -0.52 -7.73
C VAL A 274 -17.70 -0.98 -8.33
N ASN A 275 -17.62 -1.99 -9.19
CA ASN A 275 -18.76 -2.64 -9.80
C ASN A 275 -19.14 -3.89 -8.99
N ARG A 276 -20.13 -3.77 -8.11
CA ARG A 276 -20.66 -4.84 -7.26
C ARG A 276 -22.09 -5.20 -7.67
N SER A 277 -22.39 -6.49 -7.66
CA SER A 277 -23.76 -6.99 -7.89
C SER A 277 -24.75 -6.48 -6.85
N ASN A 278 -24.29 -6.23 -5.62
CA ASN A 278 -25.08 -5.66 -4.53
C ASN A 278 -24.32 -4.52 -3.86
N PRO A 279 -24.93 -3.34 -3.66
CA PRO A 279 -24.32 -2.24 -2.93
C PRO A 279 -23.86 -2.66 -1.53
N ALA A 280 -22.64 -2.29 -1.17
CA ALA A 280 -22.08 -2.65 0.14
C ALA A 280 -22.63 -1.79 1.29
N GLY A 281 -23.27 -0.66 0.97
CA GLY A 281 -23.88 0.22 1.97
C GLY A 281 -22.83 0.94 2.83
N GLY A 282 -21.71 1.33 2.25
CA GLY A 282 -20.63 2.08 2.89
C GLY A 282 -20.01 3.07 1.90
N GLU A 283 -19.04 3.85 2.36
CA GLU A 283 -18.25 4.75 1.52
C GLU A 283 -17.16 3.93 0.83
N ASP A 284 -17.27 3.73 -0.47
CA ASP A 284 -16.29 2.96 -1.25
C ASP A 284 -15.03 3.77 -1.60
N ASN A 285 -15.08 5.10 -1.46
CA ASN A 285 -13.94 5.98 -1.67
C ASN A 285 -12.98 5.96 -0.46
N PHE A 286 -11.71 6.29 -0.72
CA PHE A 286 -10.70 6.29 0.32
C PHE A 286 -10.50 7.70 0.89
N TRP A 287 -10.76 7.85 2.19
CA TRP A 287 -10.45 9.04 2.97
C TRP A 287 -9.35 8.75 3.97
N ASN A 288 -8.38 9.64 4.10
CA ASN A 288 -7.48 9.56 5.23
C ASN A 288 -7.20 10.91 5.88
N PHE A 289 -6.93 10.87 7.18
CA PHE A 289 -6.40 12.00 7.94
C PHE A 289 -4.93 11.76 8.20
N ARG A 290 -4.12 12.81 8.05
CA ARG A 290 -2.68 12.77 8.09
C ARG A 290 -2.17 13.78 9.10
N ILE A 291 -1.28 13.34 9.97
CA ILE A 291 -0.56 14.19 10.92
C ILE A 291 0.92 13.85 10.86
N GLY A 292 1.77 14.84 10.99
CA GLY A 292 3.20 14.61 11.05
C GLY A 292 3.97 15.79 11.60
N VAL A 293 5.24 15.54 11.78
CA VAL A 293 6.20 16.52 12.29
C VAL A 293 7.45 16.51 11.41
N SER A 294 8.01 17.68 11.18
CA SER A 294 9.28 17.85 10.47
C SER A 294 10.27 18.65 11.31
N LEU A 295 11.53 18.23 11.22
CA LEU A 295 12.67 18.92 11.81
C LEU A 295 13.59 19.39 10.69
N ALA A 296 13.76 20.72 10.56
CA ALA A 296 14.59 21.37 9.56
C ALA A 296 15.95 21.80 10.09
N GLY A 297 16.92 21.94 9.19
CA GLY A 297 18.19 22.63 9.47
C GLY A 297 19.23 21.80 10.19
N ILE A 298 19.43 20.56 9.77
CA ILE A 298 20.65 19.82 10.08
C ILE A 298 21.63 20.02 8.90
N ASN A 299 22.62 20.92 9.10
CA ASN A 299 23.73 21.16 8.18
C ASN A 299 24.89 20.21 8.49
#